data_63163cd7e782c21c85ab8fc1a1305e40
#
_entry.id   63163cd7e782c21c85ab8fc1a1305e40
#
_cell.length_a   1.000
_cell.length_b   1.000
_cell.length_c   1.000
_cell.angle_alpha   90.00
_cell.angle_beta   90.00
_cell.angle_gamma   90.00
#
_symmetry.space_group_name_H-M   'P 1'
#
loop_
_entity.id
_entity.type
_entity.pdbx_description
1 polymer ?
#
loop_
_entity_poly.entity_id
_entity_poly.type
_entity_poly.pdbx_seq_one_letter_code
_entity_poly.pdbx_strand_id
1 'polypeptide(L)'
;MTRWVPDSIQRRLLLTTSLVLLIFLGVTGWVLDQTFSRSVIKGAQEQLQLIVYSLMGSASEKDRQLQFADNLAEPRLAQPDSGLYAFVSNDQGELLWRSRSAVLTDVAIDKHSSMAGSVFVFSESQQQLYPQRFSLSHAVTWEGLDDEQVIFTAVADQVSYRRAIQDFRQSLGVGLASVALVFLVVQALALRWGLTPLLRMHREVGELEKGEREQLSEGYPIELQDLAINLQRFVNHEQNQRRRYSQALDNLAHSLKTPLSVISNALSEPQTQVPLLRDQVQRMQDVVANQLNRATLAAPLALGSRVSVEATIGRLVAALR
;
A
#
# COMPACT_ATOMS: atom_id res chain seq x y z
N MET A 1 -2.06 25.57 7.09
CA MET A 1 -1.67 24.15 6.92
C MET A 1 -2.90 23.30 7.13
N THR A 2 -3.56 22.95 6.04
CA THR A 2 -4.86 22.24 6.01
C THR A 2 -4.67 20.79 6.43
N ARG A 3 -5.37 20.37 7.48
CA ARG A 3 -5.45 18.99 7.95
C ARG A 3 -6.08 18.09 6.87
N TRP A 4 -5.24 17.50 6.05
CA TRP A 4 -5.61 16.42 5.12
C TRP A 4 -5.57 15.06 5.85
N VAL A 5 -6.26 14.96 6.98
CA VAL A 5 -6.41 13.69 7.67
C VAL A 5 -7.83 13.21 7.42
N PRO A 6 -8.05 12.15 6.66
CA PRO A 6 -9.38 11.61 6.45
C PRO A 6 -9.97 11.15 7.79
N ASP A 7 -11.16 11.64 8.13
CA ASP A 7 -11.84 11.38 9.41
C ASP A 7 -12.25 9.91 9.60
N SER A 8 -12.12 9.07 8.57
CA SER A 8 -12.49 7.66 8.59
C SER A 8 -11.25 6.74 8.59
N ILE A 9 -11.21 5.79 9.54
CA ILE A 9 -10.18 4.73 9.60
C ILE A 9 -10.07 3.99 8.27
N GLN A 10 -11.21 3.73 7.60
CA GLN A 10 -11.24 3.09 6.29
C GLN A 10 -10.44 3.86 5.24
N ARG A 11 -10.62 5.19 5.18
CA ARG A 11 -9.88 6.05 4.23
C ARG A 11 -8.39 6.06 4.53
N ARG A 12 -8.01 6.10 5.80
CA ARG A 12 -6.59 6.06 6.21
C ARG A 12 -5.94 4.75 5.78
N LEU A 13 -6.58 3.62 6.05
CA LEU A 13 -6.09 2.31 5.63
C LEU A 13 -6.02 2.18 4.11
N LEU A 14 -7.05 2.60 3.38
CA LEU A 14 -7.03 2.60 1.91
C LEU A 14 -5.88 3.44 1.36
N LEU A 15 -5.69 4.66 1.86
CA LEU A 15 -4.64 5.55 1.37
C LEU A 15 -3.24 5.02 1.69
N THR A 16 -2.99 4.53 2.89
CA THR A 16 -1.67 4.02 3.27
C THR A 16 -1.31 2.77 2.50
N THR A 17 -2.21 1.81 2.36
CA THR A 17 -1.95 0.57 1.62
C THR A 17 -1.88 0.82 0.11
N SER A 18 -2.70 1.74 -0.44
CA SER A 18 -2.59 2.16 -1.86
C SER A 18 -1.27 2.88 -2.14
N LEU A 19 -0.79 3.71 -1.21
CA LEU A 19 0.52 4.37 -1.34
C LEU A 19 1.66 3.36 -1.35
N VAL A 20 1.64 2.39 -0.44
CA VAL A 20 2.63 1.31 -0.39
C VAL A 20 2.62 0.50 -1.68
N LEU A 21 1.43 0.15 -2.18
CA LEU A 21 1.28 -0.55 -3.45
C LEU A 21 1.85 0.26 -4.61
N LEU A 22 1.55 1.56 -4.69
CA LEU A 22 2.04 2.43 -5.77
C LEU A 22 3.56 2.51 -5.76
N ILE A 23 4.19 2.66 -4.59
CA ILE A 23 5.64 2.65 -4.45
C ILE A 23 6.22 1.31 -4.89
N PHE A 24 5.63 0.20 -4.44
CA PHE A 24 6.09 -1.15 -4.79
C PHE A 24 5.99 -1.41 -6.30
N LEU A 25 4.85 -1.11 -6.92
CA LEU A 25 4.66 -1.28 -8.37
C LEU A 25 5.55 -0.33 -9.17
N GLY A 26 5.75 0.91 -8.70
CA GLY A 26 6.64 1.88 -9.32
C GLY A 26 8.10 1.41 -9.34
N VAL A 27 8.60 0.92 -8.19
CA VAL A 27 9.97 0.37 -8.08
C VAL A 27 10.11 -0.88 -8.94
N THR A 28 9.13 -1.80 -8.88
CA THR A 28 9.14 -3.03 -9.69
C THR A 28 9.12 -2.70 -11.18
N GLY A 29 8.26 -1.79 -11.61
CA GLY A 29 8.19 -1.34 -12.99
C GLY A 29 9.49 -0.71 -13.48
N TRP A 30 10.10 0.15 -12.65
CA TRP A 30 11.39 0.77 -12.97
C TRP A 30 12.52 -0.27 -13.10
N VAL A 31 12.62 -1.23 -12.18
CA VAL A 31 13.63 -2.29 -12.22
C VAL A 31 13.47 -3.15 -13.47
N LEU A 32 12.24 -3.55 -13.80
CA LEU A 32 11.94 -4.36 -14.98
C LEU A 32 12.26 -3.60 -16.28
N ASP A 33 11.88 -2.33 -16.38
CA ASP A 33 12.20 -1.47 -17.55
C ASP A 33 13.71 -1.34 -17.75
N GLN A 34 14.44 -1.07 -16.68
CA GLN A 34 15.91 -0.97 -16.73
C GLN A 34 16.57 -2.29 -17.14
N THR A 35 16.09 -3.40 -16.57
CA THR A 35 16.66 -4.72 -16.85
C THR A 35 16.38 -5.12 -18.29
N PHE A 36 15.16 -4.90 -18.78
CA PHE A 36 14.79 -5.21 -20.16
C PHE A 36 15.56 -4.34 -21.15
N SER A 37 15.62 -3.03 -20.92
CA SER A 37 16.37 -2.10 -21.79
C SER A 37 17.85 -2.48 -21.89
N ARG A 38 18.49 -2.81 -20.77
CA ARG A 38 19.88 -3.30 -20.76
C ARG A 38 20.03 -4.62 -21.50
N SER A 39 19.08 -5.54 -21.34
CA SER A 39 19.10 -6.83 -22.03
C SER A 39 19.01 -6.65 -23.54
N VAL A 40 18.15 -5.76 -24.02
CA VAL A 40 18.00 -5.43 -25.45
C VAL A 40 19.29 -4.86 -26.02
N ILE A 41 19.89 -3.89 -25.32
CA ILE A 41 21.17 -3.27 -25.76
C ILE A 41 22.29 -4.29 -25.79
N LYS A 42 22.39 -5.13 -24.75
CA LYS A 42 23.40 -6.20 -24.70
C LYS A 42 23.20 -7.24 -25.83
N GLY A 43 21.94 -7.62 -26.09
CA GLY A 43 21.63 -8.50 -27.21
C GLY A 43 21.99 -7.90 -28.56
N ALA A 44 21.79 -6.58 -28.76
CA ALA A 44 22.23 -5.87 -29.96
C ALA A 44 23.75 -5.91 -30.10
N GLN A 45 24.50 -5.69 -29.00
CA GLN A 45 25.95 -5.76 -28.98
C GLN A 45 26.45 -7.16 -29.35
N GLU A 46 25.91 -8.20 -28.74
CA GLU A 46 26.27 -9.60 -29.03
C GLU A 46 25.97 -9.98 -30.49
N GLN A 47 24.83 -9.53 -31.03
CA GLN A 47 24.49 -9.75 -32.43
C GLN A 47 25.46 -9.06 -33.37
N LEU A 48 25.82 -7.78 -33.13
CA LEU A 48 26.80 -7.06 -33.94
C LEU A 48 28.17 -7.72 -33.85
N GLN A 49 28.57 -8.23 -32.70
CA GLN A 49 29.84 -8.94 -32.53
C GLN A 49 29.90 -10.22 -33.39
N LEU A 50 28.81 -10.99 -33.43
CA LEU A 50 28.71 -12.19 -34.28
C LEU A 50 28.83 -11.81 -35.77
N ILE A 51 28.24 -10.67 -36.19
CA ILE A 51 28.33 -10.18 -37.55
C ILE A 51 29.76 -9.80 -37.90
N VAL A 52 30.46 -9.09 -37.01
CA VAL A 52 31.88 -8.73 -37.22
C VAL A 52 32.75 -10.00 -37.36
N TYR A 53 32.54 -11.02 -36.46
CA TYR A 53 33.26 -12.27 -36.61
C TYR A 53 32.96 -13.01 -37.94
N SER A 54 31.69 -12.99 -38.37
CA SER A 54 31.28 -13.58 -39.64
C SER A 54 31.92 -12.86 -40.83
N LEU A 55 32.03 -11.52 -40.77
CA LEU A 55 32.71 -10.74 -41.80
C LEU A 55 34.20 -11.07 -41.84
N MET A 56 34.89 -11.13 -40.71
CA MET A 56 36.29 -11.50 -40.62
C MET A 56 36.53 -12.89 -41.18
N GLY A 57 35.64 -13.86 -40.86
CA GLY A 57 35.73 -15.24 -41.37
C GLY A 57 35.43 -15.39 -42.88
N SER A 58 34.71 -14.40 -43.47
CA SER A 58 34.39 -14.40 -44.92
C SER A 58 35.37 -13.57 -45.77
N ALA A 59 36.26 -12.84 -45.11
CA ALA A 59 37.27 -12.05 -45.79
C ALA A 59 38.38 -12.96 -46.34
N SER A 60 38.70 -12.78 -47.60
CA SER A 60 39.81 -13.45 -48.28
C SER A 60 40.67 -12.37 -49.00
N GLU A 61 41.96 -12.64 -49.06
CA GLU A 61 42.88 -11.79 -49.78
C GLU A 61 43.08 -12.29 -51.20
N LYS A 62 42.99 -11.38 -52.15
CA LYS A 62 43.38 -11.65 -53.55
C LYS A 62 43.92 -10.37 -54.15
N ASP A 63 45.10 -10.45 -54.73
CA ASP A 63 45.79 -9.33 -55.40
C ASP A 63 45.99 -8.09 -54.49
N ARG A 64 46.34 -8.29 -53.21
CA ARG A 64 46.45 -7.23 -52.17
C ARG A 64 45.15 -6.44 -51.90
N GLN A 65 44.00 -7.03 -52.23
CA GLN A 65 42.69 -6.48 -51.95
C GLN A 65 41.86 -7.49 -51.14
N LEU A 66 41.14 -6.94 -50.14
CA LEU A 66 40.16 -7.74 -49.39
C LEU A 66 38.94 -8.01 -50.26
N GLN A 67 38.67 -9.27 -50.50
CA GLN A 67 37.47 -9.73 -51.18
C GLN A 67 36.59 -10.48 -50.20
N PHE A 68 35.28 -10.21 -50.27
CA PHE A 68 34.27 -10.86 -49.42
C PHE A 68 33.43 -11.82 -50.27
N ALA A 69 33.04 -12.95 -49.70
CA ALA A 69 32.16 -13.88 -50.38
C ALA A 69 30.82 -13.17 -50.74
N ASP A 70 30.30 -13.45 -51.93
CA ASP A 70 29.02 -12.93 -52.39
C ASP A 70 27.86 -13.36 -51.48
N ASN A 71 28.02 -14.49 -50.79
CA ASN A 71 27.01 -15.08 -49.89
C ASN A 71 27.47 -14.94 -48.43
N LEU A 72 27.25 -13.78 -47.86
CA LEU A 72 27.51 -13.54 -46.44
C LEU A 72 26.53 -14.33 -45.56
N ALA A 73 26.98 -14.78 -44.39
CA ALA A 73 26.17 -15.58 -43.43
C ALA A 73 24.92 -14.81 -42.95
N GLU A 74 24.91 -13.46 -42.98
CA GLU A 74 23.78 -12.64 -42.63
C GLU A 74 23.09 -12.08 -43.88
N PRO A 75 21.92 -12.60 -44.30
CA PRO A 75 21.23 -12.19 -45.53
C PRO A 75 20.84 -10.72 -45.59
N ARG A 76 20.63 -10.06 -44.43
CA ARG A 76 20.26 -8.64 -44.32
C ARG A 76 21.35 -7.73 -44.84
N LEU A 77 22.63 -8.15 -44.83
CA LEU A 77 23.73 -7.38 -45.42
C LEU A 77 23.68 -7.33 -46.95
N ALA A 78 22.96 -8.23 -47.59
CA ALA A 78 22.73 -8.23 -49.03
C ALA A 78 21.49 -7.42 -49.46
N GLN A 79 20.57 -7.07 -48.53
CA GLN A 79 19.33 -6.39 -48.85
C GLN A 79 19.49 -4.87 -48.64
N PRO A 80 19.25 -4.02 -49.65
CA PRO A 80 19.28 -2.57 -49.50
C PRO A 80 18.33 -2.10 -48.40
N ASP A 81 18.79 -1.16 -47.59
CA ASP A 81 17.99 -0.51 -46.50
C ASP A 81 17.40 -1.48 -45.47
N SER A 82 18.11 -2.56 -45.20
CA SER A 82 17.68 -3.60 -44.25
C SER A 82 17.80 -3.20 -42.77
N GLY A 83 18.36 -2.02 -42.47
CA GLY A 83 18.65 -1.55 -41.13
C GLY A 83 19.88 -2.20 -40.48
N LEU A 84 20.61 -3.02 -41.25
CA LEU A 84 21.86 -3.65 -40.84
C LEU A 84 22.91 -3.40 -41.92
N TYR A 85 24.03 -2.80 -41.55
CA TYR A 85 25.08 -2.36 -42.48
C TYR A 85 26.44 -2.85 -41.98
N ALA A 86 27.35 -3.07 -42.91
CA ALA A 86 28.70 -3.44 -42.59
C ALA A 86 29.71 -2.68 -43.45
N PHE A 87 30.81 -2.32 -42.83
CA PHE A 87 31.90 -1.55 -43.46
C PHE A 87 33.23 -2.16 -43.05
N VAL A 88 34.20 -2.04 -43.95
CA VAL A 88 35.59 -2.37 -43.66
C VAL A 88 36.43 -1.20 -44.10
N SER A 89 37.25 -0.66 -43.21
CA SER A 89 38.12 0.49 -43.45
C SER A 89 39.55 0.21 -42.97
N ASN A 90 40.48 0.99 -43.46
CA ASN A 90 41.86 1.01 -42.93
C ASN A 90 41.97 1.96 -41.71
N ASP A 91 43.17 2.05 -41.13
CA ASP A 91 43.49 2.92 -39.99
C ASP A 91 43.35 4.43 -40.32
N GLN A 92 43.46 4.81 -41.60
CA GLN A 92 43.27 6.16 -42.07
C GLN A 92 41.79 6.53 -42.26
N GLY A 93 40.86 5.57 -42.08
CA GLY A 93 39.43 5.73 -42.28
C GLY A 93 39.01 5.66 -43.75
N GLU A 94 39.90 5.15 -44.63
CA GLU A 94 39.55 4.88 -46.01
C GLU A 94 38.73 3.63 -46.13
N LEU A 95 37.61 3.68 -46.88
CA LEU A 95 36.65 2.58 -47.02
C LEU A 95 37.22 1.55 -48.01
N LEU A 96 37.52 0.35 -47.49
CA LEU A 96 37.99 -0.78 -48.29
C LEU A 96 36.84 -1.59 -48.88
N TRP A 97 35.75 -1.76 -48.10
CA TRP A 97 34.59 -2.51 -48.53
C TRP A 97 33.32 -2.04 -47.77
N ARG A 98 32.17 -2.18 -48.39
CA ARG A 98 30.84 -2.02 -47.78
C ARG A 98 29.85 -3.04 -48.21
N SER A 99 28.91 -3.39 -47.35
CA SER A 99 27.78 -4.31 -47.64
C SER A 99 26.85 -3.70 -48.70
N ARG A 100 26.14 -4.55 -49.45
CA ARG A 100 25.10 -4.10 -50.41
C ARG A 100 23.99 -3.30 -49.72
N SER A 101 23.67 -3.64 -48.49
CA SER A 101 22.68 -2.90 -47.66
C SER A 101 23.09 -1.43 -47.48
N ALA A 102 24.36 -1.13 -47.41
CA ALA A 102 24.89 0.22 -47.16
C ALA A 102 25.04 1.09 -48.42
N VAL A 103 24.75 0.58 -49.61
CA VAL A 103 25.00 1.30 -50.87
C VAL A 103 24.18 2.56 -51.00
N LEU A 104 22.94 2.57 -50.55
CA LEU A 104 22.02 3.72 -50.63
C LEU A 104 21.97 4.54 -49.35
N THR A 105 22.71 4.16 -48.34
CA THR A 105 22.69 4.80 -47.03
C THR A 105 23.97 5.55 -46.79
N ASP A 106 23.86 6.86 -46.59
CA ASP A 106 25.01 7.71 -46.20
C ASP A 106 25.29 7.50 -44.69
N VAL A 107 26.04 6.45 -44.39
CA VAL A 107 26.50 6.17 -43.02
C VAL A 107 27.81 6.86 -42.83
N ALA A 108 27.82 7.93 -42.06
CA ALA A 108 29.06 8.53 -41.62
C ALA A 108 29.79 7.51 -40.71
N ILE A 109 30.92 6.98 -41.20
CA ILE A 109 31.80 6.14 -40.39
C ILE A 109 32.41 7.05 -39.32
N ASP A 110 32.17 6.77 -38.07
CA ASP A 110 32.71 7.56 -36.96
C ASP A 110 34.25 7.37 -36.98
N LYS A 111 34.97 8.44 -37.30
CA LYS A 111 36.45 8.40 -37.40
C LYS A 111 37.16 8.09 -36.07
N HIS A 112 36.41 7.93 -34.99
CA HIS A 112 36.95 7.61 -33.66
C HIS A 112 37.21 6.13 -33.43
N SER A 113 36.97 5.25 -34.42
CA SER A 113 37.28 3.81 -34.32
C SER A 113 38.79 3.49 -34.40
N SER A 114 39.66 4.48 -34.50
CA SER A 114 41.11 4.33 -34.55
C SER A 114 41.74 4.07 -33.17
N MET A 115 41.23 3.12 -32.42
CA MET A 115 41.96 2.62 -31.23
C MET A 115 42.74 1.37 -31.58
N ALA A 116 44.07 1.53 -31.62
CA ALA A 116 45.02 0.43 -31.75
C ALA A 116 44.78 -0.61 -30.64
N GLY A 117 44.32 -1.78 -31.02
CA GLY A 117 44.12 -2.91 -30.09
C GLY A 117 42.92 -3.77 -30.44
N SER A 118 43.00 -5.07 -30.23
CA SER A 118 41.98 -6.07 -30.48
C SER A 118 40.77 -5.98 -29.53
N VAL A 119 40.23 -4.78 -29.31
CA VAL A 119 39.10 -4.53 -28.41
C VAL A 119 37.88 -4.16 -29.24
N PHE A 120 36.75 -4.78 -28.96
CA PHE A 120 35.47 -4.36 -29.54
C PHE A 120 35.01 -3.03 -28.95
N VAL A 121 34.80 -2.04 -29.82
CA VAL A 121 34.26 -0.75 -29.41
C VAL A 121 32.81 -0.66 -29.82
N PHE A 122 31.93 -0.67 -28.83
CA PHE A 122 30.47 -0.47 -29.01
C PHE A 122 30.16 1.02 -28.79
N SER A 123 29.52 1.65 -29.77
CA SER A 123 29.12 3.06 -29.71
C SER A 123 27.64 3.20 -30.04
N GLU A 124 26.97 4.12 -29.33
CA GLU A 124 25.63 4.58 -29.62
C GLU A 124 25.71 5.97 -30.24
N SER A 125 25.43 6.08 -31.54
CA SER A 125 25.43 7.39 -32.22
C SER A 125 24.14 8.14 -31.91
N GLN A 126 24.28 9.35 -31.33
CA GLN A 126 23.15 10.24 -30.98
C GLN A 126 23.10 11.49 -31.87
N GLN A 127 23.70 11.47 -33.06
CA GLN A 127 23.67 12.62 -33.95
C GLN A 127 22.24 12.94 -34.42
N GLN A 128 21.78 14.16 -34.19
CA GLN A 128 20.42 14.63 -34.49
C GLN A 128 20.02 14.59 -35.97
N LEU A 129 20.96 14.45 -36.86
CA LEU A 129 20.75 14.49 -38.32
C LEU A 129 20.58 13.11 -38.98
N TYR A 130 20.89 12.01 -38.25
CA TYR A 130 20.80 10.64 -38.75
C TYR A 130 19.99 9.76 -37.81
N PRO A 131 19.32 8.68 -38.31
CA PRO A 131 18.66 7.75 -37.45
C PRO A 131 19.66 7.19 -36.43
N GLN A 132 19.26 7.15 -35.15
CA GLN A 132 20.13 6.65 -34.08
C GLN A 132 20.50 5.20 -34.38
N ARG A 133 21.79 4.88 -34.26
CA ARG A 133 22.39 3.61 -34.69
C ARG A 133 23.27 3.06 -33.58
N PHE A 134 23.30 1.74 -33.49
CA PHE A 134 24.34 1.00 -32.76
C PHE A 134 25.48 0.66 -33.74
N SER A 135 26.71 0.91 -33.37
CA SER A 135 27.88 0.48 -34.12
C SER A 135 28.82 -0.35 -33.24
N LEU A 136 29.38 -1.37 -33.81
CA LEU A 136 30.43 -2.17 -33.17
C LEU A 136 31.57 -2.30 -34.13
N SER A 137 32.75 -1.86 -33.71
CA SER A 137 33.98 -1.90 -34.51
C SER A 137 35.04 -2.78 -33.85
N HIS A 138 35.80 -3.47 -34.66
CA HIS A 138 36.92 -4.30 -34.23
C HIS A 138 38.09 -4.14 -35.20
N ALA A 139 39.25 -3.74 -34.68
CA ALA A 139 40.46 -3.57 -35.45
C ALA A 139 41.34 -4.85 -35.38
N VAL A 140 41.82 -5.31 -36.53
CA VAL A 140 42.68 -6.47 -36.65
C VAL A 140 43.86 -6.13 -37.56
N THR A 141 45.07 -6.56 -37.20
CA THR A 141 46.23 -6.50 -38.08
C THR A 141 46.14 -7.59 -39.13
N TRP A 142 46.18 -7.25 -40.41
CA TRP A 142 46.04 -8.22 -41.53
C TRP A 142 47.37 -8.51 -42.16
N GLU A 143 47.90 -9.71 -41.95
CA GLU A 143 49.24 -10.13 -42.42
C GLU A 143 49.45 -9.97 -43.92
N GLY A 144 48.40 -10.07 -44.74
CA GLY A 144 48.46 -9.98 -46.20
C GLY A 144 48.47 -8.57 -46.76
N LEU A 145 48.28 -7.52 -45.94
CA LEU A 145 48.26 -6.09 -46.30
C LEU A 145 49.40 -5.35 -45.63
N ASP A 146 50.63 -5.88 -45.70
CA ASP A 146 51.84 -5.28 -45.11
C ASP A 146 51.68 -4.92 -43.60
N ASP A 147 50.96 -5.73 -42.82
CA ASP A 147 50.62 -5.52 -41.42
C ASP A 147 49.73 -4.29 -41.16
N GLU A 148 49.00 -3.83 -42.18
CA GLU A 148 48.05 -2.72 -41.98
C GLU A 148 46.89 -3.13 -41.06
N GLN A 149 46.42 -2.15 -40.28
CA GLN A 149 45.20 -2.34 -39.46
C GLN A 149 43.93 -2.24 -40.30
N VAL A 150 43.13 -3.28 -40.26
CA VAL A 150 41.81 -3.33 -40.89
C VAL A 150 40.73 -3.28 -39.82
N ILE A 151 39.78 -2.37 -39.96
CA ILE A 151 38.70 -2.13 -39.01
C ILE A 151 37.41 -2.65 -39.61
N PHE A 152 36.87 -3.69 -38.98
CA PHE A 152 35.55 -4.27 -39.29
C PHE A 152 34.49 -3.57 -38.46
N THR A 153 33.49 -2.96 -39.09
CA THR A 153 32.41 -2.25 -38.40
C THR A 153 31.08 -2.77 -38.85
N ALA A 154 30.24 -3.21 -37.87
CA ALA A 154 28.86 -3.53 -38.09
C ALA A 154 27.97 -2.44 -37.47
N VAL A 155 26.92 -2.04 -38.17
CA VAL A 155 26.00 -0.97 -37.77
C VAL A 155 24.56 -1.48 -37.86
N ALA A 156 23.76 -1.26 -36.81
CA ALA A 156 22.36 -1.57 -36.82
C ALA A 156 21.48 -0.36 -36.45
N ASP A 157 20.37 -0.18 -37.15
CA ASP A 157 19.39 0.85 -36.82
C ASP A 157 18.70 0.56 -35.51
N GLN A 158 18.57 1.56 -34.64
CA GLN A 158 17.92 1.41 -33.33
C GLN A 158 16.40 1.29 -33.43
N VAL A 159 15.78 1.54 -34.58
CA VAL A 159 14.32 1.59 -34.74
C VAL A 159 13.63 0.31 -34.24
N SER A 160 14.16 -0.85 -34.62
CA SER A 160 13.61 -2.16 -34.23
C SER A 160 13.73 -2.41 -32.73
N TYR A 161 14.88 -2.06 -32.15
CA TYR A 161 15.15 -2.23 -30.70
C TYR A 161 14.30 -1.28 -29.85
N ARG A 162 14.12 -0.02 -30.31
CA ARG A 162 13.26 0.96 -29.64
C ARG A 162 11.80 0.54 -29.65
N ARG A 163 11.32 -0.02 -30.78
CA ARG A 163 9.96 -0.55 -30.84
C ARG A 163 9.79 -1.66 -29.82
N ALA A 164 10.71 -2.61 -29.73
CA ALA A 164 10.65 -3.69 -28.73
C ALA A 164 10.61 -3.14 -27.29
N ILE A 165 11.42 -2.11 -26.98
CA ILE A 165 11.39 -1.46 -25.65
C ILE A 165 10.04 -0.75 -25.41
N GLN A 166 9.50 -0.05 -26.43
CA GLN A 166 8.21 0.64 -26.31
C GLN A 166 7.05 -0.34 -26.13
N ASP A 167 7.02 -1.42 -26.90
CA ASP A 167 6.00 -2.46 -26.79
C ASP A 167 6.06 -3.13 -25.41
N PHE A 168 7.26 -3.40 -24.91
CA PHE A 168 7.46 -3.88 -23.55
C PHE A 168 6.94 -2.91 -22.50
N ARG A 169 7.29 -1.61 -22.59
CA ARG A 169 6.81 -0.56 -21.68
C ARG A 169 5.29 -0.46 -21.65
N GLN A 170 4.67 -0.54 -22.83
CA GLN A 170 3.22 -0.50 -22.94
C GLN A 170 2.59 -1.73 -22.27
N SER A 171 3.10 -2.92 -22.58
CA SER A 171 2.62 -4.17 -22.00
C SER A 171 2.82 -4.22 -20.49
N LEU A 172 3.99 -3.77 -20.01
CA LEU A 172 4.32 -3.66 -18.60
C LEU A 172 3.37 -2.68 -17.89
N GLY A 173 3.15 -1.50 -18.49
CA GLY A 173 2.23 -0.49 -17.96
C GLY A 173 0.81 -1.00 -17.81
N VAL A 174 0.27 -1.64 -18.86
CA VAL A 174 -1.07 -2.25 -18.83
C VAL A 174 -1.13 -3.36 -17.79
N GLY A 175 -0.10 -4.22 -17.73
CA GLY A 175 -0.03 -5.30 -16.74
C GLY A 175 -0.02 -4.80 -15.30
N LEU A 176 0.85 -3.83 -14.99
CA LEU A 176 0.93 -3.23 -13.65
C LEU A 176 -0.36 -2.47 -13.27
N ALA A 177 -0.96 -1.75 -14.21
CA ALA A 177 -2.25 -1.08 -14.00
C ALA A 177 -3.38 -2.08 -13.70
N SER A 178 -3.42 -3.21 -14.42
CA SER A 178 -4.39 -4.27 -14.18
C SER A 178 -4.24 -4.89 -12.80
N VAL A 179 -3.01 -5.19 -12.39
CA VAL A 179 -2.70 -5.71 -11.04
C VAL A 179 -3.09 -4.70 -9.97
N ALA A 180 -2.78 -3.42 -10.17
CA ALA A 180 -3.16 -2.35 -9.25
C ALA A 180 -4.67 -2.25 -9.10
N LEU A 181 -5.42 -2.30 -10.21
CA LEU A 181 -6.89 -2.23 -10.20
C LEU A 181 -7.49 -3.42 -9.42
N VAL A 182 -7.05 -4.64 -9.73
CA VAL A 182 -7.52 -5.85 -9.03
C VAL A 182 -7.22 -5.75 -7.54
N PHE A 183 -6.01 -5.34 -7.17
CA PHE A 183 -5.63 -5.18 -5.78
C PHE A 183 -6.51 -4.15 -5.05
N LEU A 184 -6.77 -2.98 -5.66
CA LEU A 184 -7.64 -1.95 -5.07
C LEU A 184 -9.07 -2.45 -4.86
N VAL A 185 -9.61 -3.22 -5.81
CA VAL A 185 -10.95 -3.84 -5.68
C VAL A 185 -10.97 -4.83 -4.53
N VAL A 186 -10.01 -5.76 -4.49
CA VAL A 186 -9.91 -6.76 -3.42
C VAL A 186 -9.73 -6.09 -2.06
N GLN A 187 -8.88 -5.07 -1.97
CA GLN A 187 -8.66 -4.29 -0.76
C GLN A 187 -9.94 -3.58 -0.29
N ALA A 188 -10.68 -2.95 -1.20
CA ALA A 188 -11.94 -2.28 -0.86
C ALA A 188 -12.99 -3.27 -0.34
N LEU A 189 -13.09 -4.47 -0.94
CA LEU A 189 -13.97 -5.54 -0.49
C LEU A 189 -13.55 -6.09 0.87
N ALA A 190 -12.26 -6.35 1.06
CA ALA A 190 -11.71 -6.85 2.33
C ALA A 190 -11.94 -5.86 3.49
N LEU A 191 -11.73 -4.57 3.26
CA LEU A 191 -11.98 -3.54 4.27
C LEU A 191 -13.47 -3.41 4.60
N ARG A 192 -14.35 -3.46 3.59
CA ARG A 192 -15.79 -3.46 3.82
C ARG A 192 -16.20 -4.65 4.67
N TRP A 193 -15.76 -5.85 4.27
CA TRP A 193 -16.10 -7.08 4.99
C TRP A 193 -15.54 -7.10 6.41
N GLY A 194 -14.26 -6.74 6.59
CA GLY A 194 -13.59 -6.76 7.89
C GLY A 194 -14.11 -5.72 8.89
N LEU A 195 -14.60 -4.54 8.40
CA LEU A 195 -15.11 -3.49 9.28
C LEU A 195 -16.64 -3.54 9.51
N THR A 196 -17.35 -4.36 8.74
CA THR A 196 -18.81 -4.53 8.91
C THR A 196 -19.20 -4.95 10.34
N PRO A 197 -18.53 -5.92 11.01
CA PRO A 197 -18.86 -6.31 12.37
C PRO A 197 -18.73 -5.17 13.38
N LEU A 198 -17.72 -4.31 13.22
CA LEU A 198 -17.50 -3.16 14.08
C LEU A 198 -18.61 -2.10 13.93
N LEU A 199 -19.01 -1.82 12.70
CA LEU A 199 -20.12 -0.88 12.41
C LEU A 199 -21.46 -1.44 12.90
N ARG A 200 -21.65 -2.75 12.82
CA ARG A 200 -22.82 -3.43 13.37
C ARG A 200 -22.85 -3.29 14.89
N MET A 201 -21.73 -3.56 15.57
CA MET A 201 -21.62 -3.39 17.03
C MET A 201 -21.95 -1.96 17.47
N HIS A 202 -21.39 -0.97 16.78
CA HIS A 202 -21.66 0.45 17.07
C HIS A 202 -23.17 0.77 17.00
N ARG A 203 -23.87 0.26 15.99
CA ARG A 203 -25.32 0.45 15.83
C ARG A 203 -26.09 -0.25 16.91
N GLU A 204 -25.78 -1.53 17.18
CA GLU A 204 -26.47 -2.32 18.20
C GLU A 204 -26.30 -1.75 19.60
N VAL A 205 -25.14 -1.16 19.92
CA VAL A 205 -24.93 -0.44 21.19
C VAL A 205 -25.85 0.79 21.28
N GLY A 206 -26.00 1.55 20.21
CA GLY A 206 -26.91 2.68 20.17
C GLY A 206 -28.40 2.26 20.34
N GLU A 207 -28.80 1.11 19.80
CA GLU A 207 -30.14 0.55 19.97
C GLU A 207 -30.36 0.08 21.42
N LEU A 208 -29.35 -0.54 22.05
CA LEU A 208 -29.37 -0.94 23.47
C LEU A 208 -29.50 0.27 24.41
N GLU A 209 -28.77 1.36 24.13
CA GLU A 209 -28.83 2.60 24.92
C GLU A 209 -30.24 3.22 24.90
N LYS A 210 -30.91 3.18 23.74
CA LYS A 210 -32.27 3.68 23.57
C LYS A 210 -33.34 2.74 24.15
N GLY A 211 -32.98 1.50 24.54
CA GLY A 211 -33.90 0.48 25.01
C GLY A 211 -34.67 -0.20 23.88
N GLU A 212 -34.32 0.00 22.63
CA GLU A 212 -34.93 -0.63 21.45
C GLU A 212 -34.49 -2.09 21.30
N ARG A 213 -33.46 -2.49 22.05
CA ARG A 213 -32.88 -3.83 22.05
C ARG A 213 -32.44 -4.23 23.46
N GLU A 214 -32.48 -5.51 23.77
CA GLU A 214 -32.06 -5.99 25.10
C GLU A 214 -30.66 -6.57 25.14
N GLN A 215 -30.16 -7.12 24.03
CA GLN A 215 -28.87 -7.80 23.96
C GLN A 215 -28.15 -7.55 22.63
N LEU A 216 -26.82 -7.59 22.65
CA LEU A 216 -26.00 -7.60 21.45
C LEU A 216 -26.23 -8.92 20.70
N SER A 217 -26.10 -8.89 19.35
CA SER A 217 -26.20 -10.08 18.52
C SER A 217 -25.09 -11.07 18.85
N GLU A 218 -25.39 -12.34 18.68
CA GLU A 218 -24.36 -13.39 18.69
C GLU A 218 -23.61 -13.45 17.34
N GLY A 219 -22.38 -13.98 17.35
CA GLY A 219 -21.61 -14.23 16.12
C GLY A 219 -20.64 -13.12 15.71
N TYR A 220 -20.14 -12.35 16.67
CA TYR A 220 -18.99 -11.47 16.43
C TYR A 220 -17.70 -12.28 16.21
N PRO A 221 -16.75 -11.77 15.38
CA PRO A 221 -15.42 -12.32 15.27
C PRO A 221 -14.76 -12.48 16.64
N ILE A 222 -13.86 -13.47 16.77
CA ILE A 222 -13.25 -13.83 18.05
C ILE A 222 -12.52 -12.65 18.71
N GLU A 223 -11.96 -11.75 17.90
CA GLU A 223 -11.25 -10.54 18.33
C GLU A 223 -12.19 -9.51 18.98
N LEU A 224 -13.49 -9.57 18.69
CA LEU A 224 -14.50 -8.64 19.19
C LEU A 224 -15.40 -9.26 20.28
N GLN A 225 -15.32 -10.57 20.53
CA GLN A 225 -16.17 -11.26 21.49
C GLN A 225 -16.01 -10.72 22.91
N ASP A 226 -14.78 -10.58 23.38
CA ASP A 226 -14.49 -10.05 24.72
C ASP A 226 -15.00 -8.61 24.89
N LEU A 227 -14.84 -7.81 23.84
CA LEU A 227 -15.35 -6.44 23.81
C LEU A 227 -16.87 -6.42 23.88
N ALA A 228 -17.55 -7.27 23.10
CA ALA A 228 -19.02 -7.39 23.10
C ALA A 228 -19.55 -7.80 24.47
N ILE A 229 -18.94 -8.81 25.12
CA ILE A 229 -19.31 -9.28 26.45
C ILE A 229 -19.14 -8.16 27.49
N ASN A 230 -18.02 -7.45 27.47
CA ASN A 230 -17.78 -6.37 28.43
C ASN A 230 -18.75 -5.19 28.22
N LEU A 231 -19.05 -4.85 26.98
CA LEU A 231 -20.00 -3.82 26.62
C LEU A 231 -21.42 -4.20 27.06
N GLN A 232 -21.84 -5.46 26.84
CA GLN A 232 -23.13 -5.98 27.29
C GLN A 232 -23.27 -5.90 28.82
N ARG A 233 -22.21 -6.28 29.55
CA ARG A 233 -22.19 -6.17 31.02
C ARG A 233 -22.33 -4.72 31.49
N PHE A 234 -21.62 -3.81 30.83
CA PHE A 234 -21.67 -2.39 31.15
C PHE A 234 -23.05 -1.81 30.92
N VAL A 235 -23.66 -2.08 29.76
CA VAL A 235 -25.03 -1.61 29.47
C VAL A 235 -26.05 -2.18 30.43
N ASN A 236 -25.98 -3.47 30.75
CA ASN A 236 -26.85 -4.10 31.72
C ASN A 236 -26.72 -3.50 33.13
N HIS A 237 -25.48 -3.17 33.52
CA HIS A 237 -25.23 -2.50 34.79
C HIS A 237 -25.89 -1.12 34.85
N GLU A 238 -25.67 -0.31 33.79
CA GLU A 238 -26.24 1.03 33.68
C GLU A 238 -27.78 1.02 33.69
N GLN A 239 -28.39 0.12 32.91
CA GLN A 239 -29.86 -0.03 32.91
C GLN A 239 -30.41 -0.42 34.26
N ASN A 240 -29.75 -1.39 34.95
CA ASN A 240 -30.17 -1.79 36.29
C ASN A 240 -30.04 -0.66 37.31
N GLN A 241 -28.99 0.17 37.17
CA GLN A 241 -28.81 1.32 38.03
C GLN A 241 -29.90 2.38 37.79
N ARG A 242 -30.23 2.67 36.52
CA ARG A 242 -31.37 3.57 36.19
C ARG A 242 -32.69 3.05 36.71
N ARG A 243 -32.99 1.75 36.57
CA ARG A 243 -34.21 1.15 37.09
C ARG A 243 -34.30 1.28 38.62
N ARG A 244 -33.22 0.98 39.33
CA ARG A 244 -33.15 1.15 40.80
C ARG A 244 -33.37 2.61 41.21
N TYR A 245 -32.75 3.55 40.48
CA TYR A 245 -32.91 4.98 40.73
C TYR A 245 -34.37 5.43 40.52
N SER A 246 -35.00 5.03 39.41
CA SER A 246 -36.40 5.32 39.14
C SER A 246 -37.35 4.72 40.22
N GLN A 247 -37.13 3.49 40.59
CA GLN A 247 -37.91 2.83 41.66
C GLN A 247 -37.73 3.56 43.01
N ALA A 248 -36.51 4.00 43.31
CA ALA A 248 -36.28 4.75 44.57
C ALA A 248 -37.01 6.11 44.57
N LEU A 249 -37.03 6.81 43.41
CA LEU A 249 -37.80 8.06 43.27
C LEU A 249 -39.30 7.82 43.35
N ASP A 250 -39.84 6.79 42.71
CA ASP A 250 -41.26 6.44 42.77
C ASP A 250 -41.69 6.09 44.18
N ASN A 251 -40.90 5.30 44.91
CA ASN A 251 -41.14 4.98 46.30
C ASN A 251 -41.08 6.21 47.22
N LEU A 252 -40.13 7.12 46.97
CA LEU A 252 -40.01 8.38 47.70
C LEU A 252 -41.25 9.26 47.44
N ALA A 253 -41.64 9.45 46.17
CA ALA A 253 -42.83 10.20 45.82
C ALA A 253 -44.11 9.67 46.50
N HIS A 254 -44.29 8.34 46.49
CA HIS A 254 -45.44 7.71 47.14
C HIS A 254 -45.40 7.88 48.65
N SER A 255 -44.24 7.67 49.28
CA SER A 255 -44.09 7.78 50.74
C SER A 255 -44.21 9.22 51.25
N LEU A 256 -43.95 10.25 50.44
CA LEU A 256 -44.15 11.67 50.74
C LEU A 256 -45.61 12.11 50.47
N LYS A 257 -46.28 11.55 49.47
CA LYS A 257 -47.64 11.92 49.08
C LYS A 257 -48.65 11.67 50.21
N THR A 258 -48.51 10.55 50.94
CA THR A 258 -49.41 10.17 52.02
C THR A 258 -49.38 11.20 53.18
N PRO A 259 -48.23 11.49 53.82
CA PRO A 259 -48.20 12.47 54.91
C PRO A 259 -48.56 13.88 54.45
N LEU A 260 -48.22 14.26 53.18
CA LEU A 260 -48.61 15.53 52.62
C LEU A 260 -50.12 15.69 52.49
N SER A 261 -50.84 14.59 52.08
CA SER A 261 -52.31 14.58 52.02
C SER A 261 -52.93 14.72 53.39
N VAL A 262 -52.37 14.07 54.41
CA VAL A 262 -52.84 14.21 55.81
C VAL A 262 -52.65 15.64 56.32
N ILE A 263 -51.47 16.26 56.04
CA ILE A 263 -51.21 17.66 56.39
C ILE A 263 -52.22 18.60 55.70
N SER A 264 -52.45 18.39 54.39
CA SER A 264 -53.36 19.22 53.60
C SER A 264 -54.80 19.14 54.14
N ASN A 265 -55.28 17.96 54.50
CA ASN A 265 -56.59 17.74 55.07
C ASN A 265 -56.70 18.36 56.47
N ALA A 266 -55.70 18.20 57.33
CA ALA A 266 -55.67 18.73 58.67
C ALA A 266 -55.64 20.28 58.69
N LEU A 267 -55.07 20.91 57.69
CA LEU A 267 -55.08 22.36 57.52
C LEU A 267 -56.45 22.91 57.04
N SER A 268 -57.29 22.07 56.49
CA SER A 268 -58.61 22.43 55.97
C SER A 268 -59.70 22.37 57.05
N GLU A 269 -59.40 21.81 58.23
CA GLU A 269 -60.33 21.69 59.35
C GLU A 269 -60.25 22.91 60.28
N PRO A 270 -61.41 23.38 60.90
CA PRO A 270 -61.44 24.57 61.76
C PRO A 270 -60.62 24.43 63.04
N GLN A 271 -60.28 23.23 63.48
CA GLN A 271 -59.47 22.95 64.69
C GLN A 271 -58.15 22.29 64.20
N THR A 272 -57.14 23.12 63.96
CA THR A 272 -55.82 22.64 63.53
C THR A 272 -55.13 21.85 64.65
N GLN A 273 -54.95 20.52 64.45
CA GLN A 273 -54.25 19.65 65.40
C GLN A 273 -52.72 19.77 65.22
N VAL A 274 -52.08 20.74 65.82
CA VAL A 274 -50.63 21.00 65.75
C VAL A 274 -49.78 19.77 66.05
N PRO A 275 -50.12 18.90 67.03
CA PRO A 275 -49.35 17.66 67.29
C PRO A 275 -49.35 16.71 66.08
N LEU A 276 -50.47 16.54 65.36
CA LEU A 276 -50.59 15.70 64.16
C LEU A 276 -49.73 16.23 63.01
N LEU A 277 -49.72 17.53 62.81
CA LEU A 277 -48.88 18.14 61.78
C LEU A 277 -47.38 17.91 62.05
N ARG A 278 -46.97 18.06 63.31
CA ARG A 278 -45.58 17.81 63.72
C ARG A 278 -45.15 16.36 63.49
N ASP A 279 -46.00 15.42 63.84
CA ASP A 279 -45.76 13.98 63.62
C ASP A 279 -45.61 13.65 62.12
N GLN A 280 -46.45 14.22 61.25
CA GLN A 280 -46.34 14.01 59.79
C GLN A 280 -45.06 14.65 59.20
N VAL A 281 -44.65 15.81 59.65
CA VAL A 281 -43.38 16.42 59.24
C VAL A 281 -42.20 15.59 59.69
N GLN A 282 -42.21 15.08 60.92
CA GLN A 282 -41.14 14.19 61.40
C GLN A 282 -41.06 12.92 60.59
N ARG A 283 -42.18 12.28 60.24
CA ARG A 283 -42.22 11.10 59.34
C ARG A 283 -41.63 11.41 57.97
N MET A 284 -41.92 12.55 57.38
CA MET A 284 -41.32 13.00 56.12
C MET A 284 -39.79 13.15 56.22
N GLN A 285 -39.30 13.73 57.30
CA GLN A 285 -37.88 13.88 57.58
C GLN A 285 -37.20 12.51 57.70
N ASP A 286 -37.82 11.56 58.43
CA ASP A 286 -37.29 10.21 58.57
C ASP A 286 -37.26 9.42 57.26
N VAL A 287 -38.26 9.58 56.40
CA VAL A 287 -38.31 9.01 55.05
C VAL A 287 -37.19 9.55 54.19
N VAL A 288 -36.97 10.86 54.18
CA VAL A 288 -35.89 11.49 53.40
C VAL A 288 -34.52 11.06 53.93
N ALA A 289 -34.31 11.07 55.26
CA ALA A 289 -33.07 10.64 55.90
C ALA A 289 -32.72 9.20 55.58
N ASN A 290 -33.72 8.28 55.66
CA ASN A 290 -33.57 6.88 55.30
C ASN A 290 -33.22 6.67 53.80
N GLN A 291 -33.80 7.46 52.88
CA GLN A 291 -33.50 7.39 51.45
C GLN A 291 -32.10 7.92 51.16
N LEU A 292 -31.67 9.04 51.80
CA LEU A 292 -30.32 9.54 51.67
C LEU A 292 -29.27 8.54 52.20
N ASN A 293 -29.52 7.91 53.33
CA ASN A 293 -28.65 6.83 53.85
C ASN A 293 -28.55 5.61 52.92
N ARG A 294 -29.68 5.22 52.33
CA ARG A 294 -29.68 4.12 51.33
C ARG A 294 -28.89 4.54 50.06
N ALA A 295 -29.03 5.76 49.59
CA ALA A 295 -28.31 6.25 48.44
C ALA A 295 -26.79 6.34 48.68
N THR A 296 -26.36 6.74 49.88
CA THR A 296 -24.92 6.76 50.25
C THR A 296 -24.33 5.39 50.45
N LEU A 297 -25.08 4.42 50.96
CA LEU A 297 -24.65 3.01 51.12
C LEU A 297 -24.67 2.26 49.78
N ALA A 298 -25.48 2.68 48.81
CA ALA A 298 -25.52 2.14 47.45
C ALA A 298 -24.46 2.74 46.52
N ALA A 299 -23.75 3.79 46.94
CA ALA A 299 -22.60 4.30 46.19
C ALA A 299 -21.57 3.18 46.08
N PRO A 300 -21.06 2.85 44.86
CA PRO A 300 -20.07 1.81 44.73
C PRO A 300 -18.87 2.20 45.56
N LEU A 301 -18.54 1.41 46.57
CA LEU A 301 -17.26 1.45 47.26
C LEU A 301 -16.21 1.41 46.16
N ALA A 302 -15.47 2.49 46.02
CA ALA A 302 -14.35 2.59 45.06
C ALA A 302 -13.55 1.30 45.15
N LEU A 303 -13.36 0.66 43.99
CA LEU A 303 -12.58 -0.55 43.79
C LEU A 303 -11.18 -0.31 44.42
N GLY A 304 -10.98 -0.76 45.67
CA GLY A 304 -9.68 -0.49 46.25
C GLY A 304 -9.37 -0.92 47.65
N SER A 305 -10.09 -1.85 48.28
CA SER A 305 -9.42 -2.63 49.31
C SER A 305 -10.19 -3.97 49.54
N ARG A 306 -9.51 -5.08 49.23
CA ARG A 306 -9.87 -6.38 49.82
C ARG A 306 -9.65 -6.24 51.32
N VAL A 307 -10.69 -5.85 52.06
CA VAL A 307 -10.66 -5.93 53.50
C VAL A 307 -10.70 -7.40 53.86
N SER A 308 -9.64 -7.93 54.44
CA SER A 308 -9.59 -9.27 54.95
C SER A 308 -10.64 -9.36 56.08
N VAL A 309 -11.71 -10.12 55.81
CA VAL A 309 -12.81 -10.36 56.78
C VAL A 309 -12.24 -10.94 58.09
N GLU A 310 -11.20 -11.79 58.01
CA GLU A 310 -10.49 -12.34 59.13
C GLU A 310 -9.86 -11.30 60.06
N ALA A 311 -9.19 -10.28 59.46
CA ALA A 311 -8.56 -9.20 60.20
C ALA A 311 -9.57 -8.27 60.90
N THR A 312 -10.78 -8.17 60.33
CA THR A 312 -11.89 -7.35 60.87
C THR A 312 -12.61 -8.06 62.03
N ILE A 313 -12.89 -9.37 61.85
CA ILE A 313 -13.47 -10.19 62.90
C ILE A 313 -12.47 -10.33 64.11
N GLY A 314 -11.19 -10.51 63.84
CA GLY A 314 -10.14 -10.56 64.89
C GLY A 314 -10.10 -9.30 65.76
N ARG A 315 -10.24 -8.10 65.14
CA ARG A 315 -10.35 -6.80 65.86
C ARG A 315 -11.62 -6.67 66.67
N LEU A 316 -12.78 -7.13 66.16
CA LEU A 316 -14.03 -7.12 66.89
C LEU A 316 -14.02 -8.05 68.10
N VAL A 317 -13.47 -9.24 67.98
CA VAL A 317 -13.34 -10.21 69.11
C VAL A 317 -12.33 -9.68 70.16
N ALA A 318 -11.28 -9.00 69.73
CA ALA A 318 -10.32 -8.39 70.70
C ALA A 318 -10.89 -7.18 71.43
N ALA A 319 -11.86 -6.45 70.87
CA ALA A 319 -12.54 -5.32 71.48
C ALA A 319 -13.67 -5.72 72.45
N LEU A 320 -14.11 -6.98 72.40
CA LEU A 320 -15.14 -7.56 73.28
C LEU A 320 -14.60 -8.40 74.46
N ARG A 321 -13.30 -8.48 74.55
CA ARG A 321 -12.55 -9.01 75.74
C ARG A 321 -11.97 -7.85 76.55
#